data_4f5ee3fa00888ebfeaac2486858839cc
#
_entry.id   4f5ee3fa00888ebfeaac2486858839cc
#
_cell.length_a   1.000
_cell.length_b   1.000
_cell.length_c   1.000
_cell.angle_alpha   90.00
_cell.angle_beta   90.00
_cell.angle_gamma   90.00
#
_symmetry.space_group_name_H-M   'P 1'
#
loop_
_entity.id
_entity.type
_entity.pdbx_description
1 polymer ?
#
loop_
_entity_poly.entity_id
_entity_poly.type
_entity_poly.pdbx_seq_one_letter_code
_entity_poly.pdbx_strand_id
1 'polypeptide(L)'
;MSVDEVSFEAALDARVRDMLDACIRCGKCVEACPTTEPAGIATADPIEVITGIVDIIRDGEGPDASRIWASSCVLSGQCIKACDYNVNPRFLLAMARAAMGLASKELPERRREGVQAFRDLGRDVTTLSQLQLDHATLERLGQGRAAAAASDELPDFVFYTGCNVLRTPHIALLALDIMDRLDISYRVLGGPSHCCGVRQLRRRPRDERPHGRQHHRSPRALEDRQRAVLVPELLCAIHRDDAADA
;
A
#
# COMPACT_ATOMS: atom_id res chain seq x y z
N MET A 1 25.40 -10.39 21.37
CA MET A 1 23.95 -10.35 21.70
C MET A 1 23.25 -10.68 20.43
N SER A 2 22.70 -11.89 20.27
CA SER A 2 21.87 -12.27 19.14
C SER A 2 20.55 -11.50 19.24
N VAL A 3 20.30 -10.64 18.26
CA VAL A 3 18.97 -10.05 18.07
C VAL A 3 18.10 -11.24 17.63
N ASP A 4 17.21 -11.70 18.49
CA ASP A 4 16.21 -12.69 18.14
C ASP A 4 15.37 -12.08 16.99
N GLU A 5 15.49 -12.67 15.83
CA GLU A 5 14.81 -12.20 14.61
C GLU A 5 13.31 -12.51 14.75
N VAL A 6 12.57 -11.54 15.31
CA VAL A 6 11.11 -11.64 15.44
C VAL A 6 10.51 -11.76 14.04
N SER A 7 9.72 -12.79 13.77
CA SER A 7 9.08 -12.95 12.47
C SER A 7 8.15 -11.76 12.18
N PHE A 8 8.01 -11.40 10.90
CA PHE A 8 7.09 -10.31 10.48
C PHE A 8 5.67 -10.53 10.99
N GLU A 9 5.21 -11.78 10.98
CA GLU A 9 3.87 -12.15 11.47
C GLU A 9 3.73 -11.87 12.96
N ALA A 10 4.71 -12.26 13.75
CA ALA A 10 4.71 -12.05 15.19
C ALA A 10 4.76 -10.54 15.54
N ALA A 11 5.57 -9.76 14.80
CA ALA A 11 5.63 -8.31 14.95
C ALA A 11 4.30 -7.64 14.55
N LEU A 12 3.67 -8.09 13.45
CA LEU A 12 2.38 -7.58 13.02
C LEU A 12 1.27 -7.90 14.04
N ASP A 13 1.25 -9.12 14.56
CA ASP A 13 0.25 -9.55 15.56
C ASP A 13 0.43 -8.81 16.89
N ALA A 14 1.66 -8.53 17.31
CA ALA A 14 1.96 -7.69 18.47
C ALA A 14 1.41 -6.27 18.23
N ARG A 15 1.73 -5.65 17.10
CA ARG A 15 1.26 -4.30 16.76
C ARG A 15 -0.27 -4.21 16.67
N VAL A 16 -0.95 -5.23 16.14
CA VAL A 16 -2.41 -5.28 16.13
C VAL A 16 -2.96 -5.30 17.54
N ARG A 17 -2.40 -6.13 18.42
CA ARG A 17 -2.82 -6.17 19.84
C ARG A 17 -2.63 -4.83 20.52
N ASP A 18 -1.44 -4.24 20.42
CA ASP A 18 -1.13 -2.95 21.03
C ASP A 18 -2.14 -1.86 20.61
N MET A 19 -2.49 -1.80 19.31
CA MET A 19 -3.46 -0.83 18.81
C MET A 19 -4.89 -1.12 19.26
N LEU A 20 -5.29 -2.39 19.38
CA LEU A 20 -6.61 -2.77 19.86
C LEU A 20 -6.75 -2.45 21.35
N ASP A 21 -5.68 -2.59 22.12
CA ASP A 21 -5.66 -2.30 23.56
C ASP A 21 -5.62 -0.79 23.84
N ALA A 22 -4.91 -0.02 23.02
CA ALA A 22 -4.86 1.44 23.12
C ALA A 22 -6.17 2.11 22.65
N CYS A 23 -7.00 1.43 21.83
CA CYS A 23 -8.22 2.01 21.26
C CYS A 23 -9.36 2.01 22.29
N ILE A 24 -9.73 3.19 22.80
CA ILE A 24 -10.85 3.37 23.73
C ILE A 24 -12.22 3.43 23.03
N ARG A 25 -12.29 3.28 21.71
CA ARG A 25 -13.52 3.26 20.89
C ARG A 25 -14.36 4.53 20.99
N CYS A 26 -13.73 5.69 21.12
CA CYS A 26 -14.43 6.98 21.34
C CYS A 26 -15.19 7.52 20.11
N GLY A 27 -15.05 6.93 18.91
CA GLY A 27 -15.75 7.34 17.70
C GLY A 27 -15.14 8.52 16.93
N LYS A 28 -14.25 9.35 17.50
CA LYS A 28 -13.68 10.56 16.87
C LYS A 28 -13.08 10.32 15.48
N CYS A 29 -12.47 9.16 15.26
CA CYS A 29 -11.90 8.78 13.97
C CYS A 29 -12.95 8.52 12.89
N VAL A 30 -14.16 8.12 13.26
CA VAL A 30 -15.31 7.93 12.37
C VAL A 30 -15.90 9.29 12.01
N GLU A 31 -16.12 10.15 13.00
CA GLU A 31 -16.64 11.51 12.83
C GLU A 31 -15.76 12.36 11.90
N ALA A 32 -14.43 12.26 12.07
CA ALA A 32 -13.46 12.98 11.24
C ALA A 32 -13.28 12.39 9.83
N CYS A 33 -13.92 11.26 9.52
CA CYS A 33 -13.70 10.58 8.26
C CYS A 33 -14.54 11.17 7.13
N PRO A 34 -13.93 11.65 6.03
CA PRO A 34 -14.67 12.27 4.92
C PRO A 34 -15.47 11.27 4.08
N THR A 35 -15.32 9.95 4.35
CA THR A 35 -16.02 8.92 3.55
C THR A 35 -17.31 8.42 4.19
N THR A 36 -17.65 8.84 5.39
CA THR A 36 -18.87 8.38 6.09
C THR A 36 -20.14 8.78 5.35
N GLU A 37 -20.22 10.03 4.87
CA GLU A 37 -21.37 10.54 4.12
C GLU A 37 -21.49 9.87 2.74
N PRO A 38 -20.48 9.89 1.84
CA PRO A 38 -20.59 9.24 0.53
C PRO A 38 -20.74 7.72 0.61
N ALA A 39 -20.35 7.10 1.72
CA ALA A 39 -20.55 5.67 1.96
C ALA A 39 -21.93 5.32 2.54
N GLY A 40 -22.77 6.32 2.82
CA GLY A 40 -24.14 6.11 3.33
C GLY A 40 -24.20 5.69 4.81
N ILE A 41 -23.16 5.96 5.59
CA ILE A 41 -23.10 5.61 7.02
C ILE A 41 -23.02 6.82 7.96
N ALA A 42 -23.30 8.03 7.46
CA ALA A 42 -23.23 9.26 8.25
C ALA A 42 -24.17 9.29 9.46
N THR A 43 -25.24 8.52 9.42
CA THR A 43 -26.23 8.41 10.51
C THR A 43 -25.94 7.28 11.51
N ALA A 44 -24.91 6.46 11.25
CA ALA A 44 -24.52 5.40 12.16
C ALA A 44 -23.80 5.99 13.39
N ASP A 45 -23.99 5.39 14.56
CA ASP A 45 -23.29 5.80 15.78
C ASP A 45 -21.77 5.58 15.60
N PRO A 46 -20.94 6.64 15.70
CA PRO A 46 -19.50 6.52 15.56
C PRO A 46 -18.85 5.52 16.53
N ILE A 47 -19.40 5.40 17.74
CA ILE A 47 -18.93 4.45 18.77
C ILE A 47 -19.22 3.02 18.34
N GLU A 48 -20.43 2.75 17.84
CA GLU A 48 -20.77 1.43 17.30
C GLU A 48 -19.92 1.07 16.10
N VAL A 49 -19.67 2.02 15.20
CA VAL A 49 -18.86 1.80 13.98
C VAL A 49 -17.42 1.42 14.33
N ILE A 50 -16.76 2.16 15.22
CA ILE A 50 -15.37 1.83 15.61
C ILE A 50 -15.31 0.55 16.46
N THR A 51 -16.30 0.29 17.30
CA THR A 51 -16.41 -0.95 18.07
C THR A 51 -16.51 -2.15 17.14
N GLY A 52 -17.36 -2.08 16.13
CA GLY A 52 -17.47 -3.14 15.13
C GLY A 52 -16.20 -3.34 14.29
N ILE A 53 -15.37 -2.32 14.09
CA ILE A 53 -14.03 -2.52 13.49
C ILE A 53 -13.14 -3.38 14.37
N VAL A 54 -13.15 -3.14 15.68
CA VAL A 54 -12.40 -3.96 16.65
C VAL A 54 -12.89 -5.40 16.64
N ASP A 55 -14.20 -5.61 16.61
CA ASP A 55 -14.82 -6.93 16.58
C ASP A 55 -14.50 -7.68 15.29
N ILE A 56 -14.56 -7.00 14.13
CA ILE A 56 -14.12 -7.58 12.83
C ILE A 56 -12.67 -8.05 12.90
N ILE A 57 -11.78 -7.30 13.55
CA ILE A 57 -10.36 -7.68 13.62
C ILE A 57 -10.18 -8.90 14.53
N ARG A 58 -10.94 -9.00 15.62
CA ARG A 58 -10.87 -10.10 16.59
C ARG A 58 -11.55 -11.37 16.10
N ASP A 59 -12.76 -11.24 15.63
CA ASP A 59 -13.68 -12.35 15.42
C ASP A 59 -14.04 -12.56 13.94
N GLY A 60 -13.69 -11.63 13.05
CA GLY A 60 -14.01 -11.66 11.61
C GLY A 60 -15.40 -11.12 11.27
N GLU A 61 -16.23 -10.82 12.28
CA GLU A 61 -17.62 -10.38 12.12
C GLU A 61 -17.85 -9.00 12.74
N GLY A 62 -18.82 -8.26 12.20
CA GLY A 62 -19.22 -6.96 12.73
C GLY A 62 -20.33 -6.31 11.93
N PRO A 63 -20.91 -5.22 12.46
CA PRO A 63 -22.01 -4.49 11.83
C PRO A 63 -21.71 -4.03 10.40
N ASP A 64 -22.76 -3.91 9.57
CA ASP A 64 -22.63 -3.47 8.18
C ASP A 64 -21.97 -2.10 8.06
N ALA A 65 -22.33 -1.14 8.92
CA ALA A 65 -21.72 0.19 8.91
C ALA A 65 -20.19 0.13 9.11
N SER A 66 -19.69 -0.74 9.99
CA SER A 66 -18.24 -0.95 10.20
C SER A 66 -17.59 -1.59 8.98
N ARG A 67 -18.23 -2.59 8.36
CA ARG A 67 -17.75 -3.25 7.14
C ARG A 67 -17.68 -2.27 5.96
N ILE A 68 -18.72 -1.43 5.81
CA ILE A 68 -18.77 -0.38 4.80
C ILE A 68 -17.66 0.64 5.05
N TRP A 69 -17.50 1.13 6.29
CA TRP A 69 -16.44 2.08 6.63
C TRP A 69 -15.05 1.53 6.33
N ALA A 70 -14.77 0.30 6.74
CA ALA A 70 -13.50 -0.36 6.43
C ALA A 70 -13.24 -0.42 4.92
N SER A 71 -14.27 -0.74 4.12
CA SER A 71 -14.16 -0.91 2.67
C SER A 71 -14.02 0.42 1.91
N SER A 72 -14.63 1.50 2.42
CA SER A 72 -14.69 2.83 1.79
C SER A 72 -13.48 3.71 2.07
N CYS A 73 -12.47 3.22 2.80
CA CYS A 73 -11.31 4.02 3.17
C CYS A 73 -10.47 4.46 1.97
N VAL A 74 -10.39 5.77 1.74
CA VAL A 74 -9.60 6.43 0.68
C VAL A 74 -8.21 6.89 1.15
N LEU A 75 -7.78 6.47 2.33
CA LEU A 75 -6.46 6.77 2.89
C LEU A 75 -6.21 8.27 3.18
N SER A 76 -7.25 9.08 3.42
CA SER A 76 -7.13 10.52 3.69
C SER A 76 -6.27 10.87 4.91
N GLY A 77 -6.20 9.98 5.90
CA GLY A 77 -5.43 10.18 7.13
C GLY A 77 -6.09 11.10 8.17
N GLN A 78 -7.28 11.63 7.92
CA GLN A 78 -7.96 12.53 8.87
C GLN A 78 -8.27 11.82 10.21
N CYS A 79 -8.61 10.53 10.16
CA CYS A 79 -8.83 9.71 11.36
C CYS A 79 -7.58 9.58 12.25
N ILE A 80 -6.37 9.65 11.68
CA ILE A 80 -5.12 9.62 12.46
C ILE A 80 -4.96 10.91 13.24
N LYS A 81 -5.22 12.05 12.60
CA LYS A 81 -5.14 13.37 13.23
C LYS A 81 -6.18 13.56 14.35
N ALA A 82 -7.33 12.89 14.23
CA ALA A 82 -8.42 12.97 15.21
C ALA A 82 -8.24 12.03 16.41
N CYS A 83 -7.22 11.18 16.41
CA CYS A 83 -7.00 10.23 17.48
C CYS A 83 -6.07 10.81 18.57
N ASP A 84 -6.62 11.02 19.78
CA ASP A 84 -5.86 11.53 20.91
C ASP A 84 -5.02 10.43 21.62
N TYR A 85 -5.18 9.17 21.22
CA TYR A 85 -4.59 8.00 21.87
C TYR A 85 -3.46 7.36 21.06
N ASN A 86 -2.93 8.09 20.11
CA ASN A 86 -1.84 7.63 19.22
C ASN A 86 -2.12 6.29 18.49
N VAL A 87 -3.41 5.96 18.31
CA VAL A 87 -3.81 4.82 17.48
C VAL A 87 -3.81 5.25 16.03
N ASN A 88 -3.39 4.35 15.14
CA ASN A 88 -3.54 4.55 13.69
C ASN A 88 -4.83 3.88 13.18
N PRO A 89 -5.99 4.58 13.08
CA PRO A 89 -7.25 3.97 12.66
C PRO A 89 -7.19 3.45 11.20
N ARG A 90 -6.37 4.06 10.33
CA ARG A 90 -6.15 3.52 8.96
C ARG A 90 -5.57 2.11 8.99
N PHE A 91 -4.66 1.85 9.92
CA PHE A 91 -4.10 0.52 10.11
C PHE A 91 -5.19 -0.47 10.58
N LEU A 92 -6.03 -0.07 11.56
CA LEU A 92 -7.17 -0.89 12.00
C LEU A 92 -8.12 -1.18 10.84
N LEU A 93 -8.48 -0.19 10.01
CA LEU A 93 -9.30 -0.41 8.81
C LEU A 93 -8.64 -1.37 7.80
N ALA A 94 -7.33 -1.32 7.66
CA ALA A 94 -6.60 -2.26 6.81
C ALA A 94 -6.65 -3.69 7.37
N MET A 95 -6.52 -3.85 8.68
CA MET A 95 -6.62 -5.15 9.36
C MET A 95 -8.05 -5.69 9.31
N ALA A 96 -9.07 -4.86 9.53
CA ALA A 96 -10.47 -5.24 9.37
C ALA A 96 -10.77 -5.75 7.95
N ARG A 97 -10.29 -5.04 6.90
CA ARG A 97 -10.42 -5.53 5.52
C ARG A 97 -9.71 -6.86 5.29
N ALA A 98 -8.55 -7.06 5.90
CA ALA A 98 -7.85 -8.33 5.81
C ALA A 98 -8.64 -9.45 6.50
N ALA A 99 -9.19 -9.22 7.69
CA ALA A 99 -10.02 -10.18 8.41
C ALA A 99 -11.29 -10.54 7.63
N MET A 100 -12.05 -9.56 7.12
CA MET A 100 -13.21 -9.79 6.26
C MET A 100 -12.87 -10.62 5.02
N GLY A 101 -11.74 -10.32 4.38
CA GLY A 101 -11.27 -11.07 3.20
C GLY A 101 -10.86 -12.52 3.52
N LEU A 102 -10.39 -12.78 4.73
CA LEU A 102 -10.07 -14.13 5.19
C LEU A 102 -11.32 -14.94 5.53
N ALA A 103 -12.33 -14.31 6.16
CA ALA A 103 -13.56 -14.97 6.58
C ALA A 103 -14.50 -15.31 5.41
N SER A 104 -14.47 -14.55 4.31
CA SER A 104 -15.51 -14.59 3.28
C SER A 104 -15.29 -15.62 2.18
N LYS A 105 -14.08 -16.18 1.99
CA LYS A 105 -13.75 -17.03 0.82
C LYS A 105 -12.68 -18.06 1.11
N GLU A 106 -12.82 -19.21 0.45
CA GLU A 106 -11.83 -20.25 0.46
C GLU A 106 -10.53 -19.85 -0.25
N LEU A 107 -9.40 -20.41 0.18
CA LEU A 107 -8.08 -20.10 -0.33
C LEU A 107 -7.92 -20.20 -1.86
N PRO A 108 -8.39 -21.26 -2.54
CA PRO A 108 -8.25 -21.37 -3.99
C PRO A 108 -9.02 -20.28 -4.75
N GLU A 109 -10.17 -19.86 -4.22
CA GLU A 109 -10.97 -18.79 -4.79
C GLU A 109 -10.27 -17.44 -4.63
N ARG A 110 -9.76 -17.14 -3.45
CA ARG A 110 -8.99 -15.91 -3.17
C ARG A 110 -7.76 -15.78 -4.08
N ARG A 111 -7.07 -16.90 -4.35
CA ARG A 111 -5.93 -16.94 -5.27
C ARG A 111 -6.35 -16.59 -6.70
N ARG A 112 -7.41 -17.24 -7.20
CA ARG A 112 -7.92 -16.95 -8.56
C ARG A 112 -8.31 -15.50 -8.72
N GLU A 113 -9.06 -14.95 -7.77
CA GLU A 113 -9.45 -13.54 -7.77
C GLU A 113 -8.25 -12.59 -7.67
N GLY A 114 -7.22 -12.92 -6.87
CA GLY A 114 -6.00 -12.13 -6.77
C GLY A 114 -5.25 -12.04 -8.09
N VAL A 115 -5.12 -13.17 -8.79
CA VAL A 115 -4.49 -13.25 -10.11
C VAL A 115 -5.33 -12.48 -11.14
N GLN A 116 -6.66 -12.66 -11.12
CA GLN A 116 -7.55 -11.96 -12.05
C GLN A 116 -7.51 -10.45 -11.83
N ALA A 117 -7.64 -9.99 -10.59
CA ALA A 117 -7.58 -8.57 -10.25
C ALA A 117 -6.23 -7.92 -10.63
N PHE A 118 -5.13 -8.67 -10.59
CA PHE A 118 -3.84 -8.19 -11.06
C PHE A 118 -3.78 -8.07 -12.59
N ARG A 119 -4.31 -9.07 -13.31
CA ARG A 119 -4.38 -9.05 -14.79
C ARG A 119 -5.26 -7.89 -15.27
N ASP A 120 -6.40 -7.69 -14.64
CA ASP A 120 -7.33 -6.60 -15.01
C ASP A 120 -6.66 -5.24 -14.73
N LEU A 121 -6.06 -5.04 -13.55
CA LEU A 121 -5.30 -3.83 -13.26
C LEU A 121 -4.19 -3.58 -14.30
N GLY A 122 -3.43 -4.62 -14.64
CA GLY A 122 -2.35 -4.51 -15.62
C GLY A 122 -2.87 -4.09 -16.99
N ARG A 123 -3.98 -4.69 -17.44
CA ARG A 123 -4.64 -4.34 -18.70
C ARG A 123 -5.15 -2.90 -18.68
N ASP A 124 -5.92 -2.54 -17.67
CA ASP A 124 -6.53 -1.22 -17.53
C ASP A 124 -5.47 -0.12 -17.51
N VAL A 125 -4.44 -0.29 -16.69
CA VAL A 125 -3.35 0.69 -16.57
C VAL A 125 -2.58 0.81 -17.89
N THR A 126 -2.27 -0.30 -18.55
CA THR A 126 -1.57 -0.29 -19.84
C THR A 126 -2.40 0.39 -20.92
N THR A 127 -3.69 0.04 -21.04
CA THR A 127 -4.58 0.63 -22.03
C THR A 127 -4.73 2.14 -21.83
N LEU A 128 -5.01 2.56 -20.58
CA LEU A 128 -5.18 3.98 -20.27
C LEU A 128 -3.90 4.77 -20.51
N SER A 129 -2.75 4.23 -20.14
CA SER A 129 -1.47 4.91 -20.35
C SER A 129 -1.13 5.07 -21.83
N GLN A 130 -1.38 4.04 -22.64
CA GLN A 130 -1.17 4.09 -24.11
C GLN A 130 -2.12 5.07 -24.83
N LEU A 131 -3.31 5.30 -24.28
CA LEU A 131 -4.26 6.27 -24.82
C LEU A 131 -3.92 7.73 -24.45
N GLN A 132 -3.25 7.93 -23.32
CA GLN A 132 -3.00 9.26 -22.76
C GLN A 132 -1.58 9.77 -22.98
N LEU A 133 -0.60 8.89 -23.16
CA LEU A 133 0.81 9.21 -23.17
C LEU A 133 1.44 8.73 -24.47
N ASP A 134 2.34 9.54 -24.99
CA ASP A 134 3.18 9.14 -26.14
C ASP A 134 4.25 8.12 -25.71
N HIS A 135 4.87 7.49 -26.71
CA HIS A 135 5.85 6.43 -26.50
C HIS A 135 7.07 6.89 -25.70
N ALA A 136 7.58 8.09 -25.98
CA ALA A 136 8.75 8.63 -25.29
C ALA A 136 8.47 8.87 -23.81
N THR A 137 7.28 9.39 -23.48
CA THR A 137 6.82 9.56 -22.09
C THR A 137 6.67 8.22 -21.38
N LEU A 138 6.12 7.21 -22.05
CA LEU A 138 6.00 5.86 -21.48
C LEU A 138 7.37 5.23 -21.22
N GLU A 139 8.32 5.38 -22.13
CA GLU A 139 9.69 4.91 -21.92
C GLU A 139 10.35 5.62 -20.76
N ARG A 140 10.21 6.94 -20.65
CA ARG A 140 10.74 7.73 -19.54
C ARG A 140 10.16 7.29 -18.20
N LEU A 141 8.91 6.84 -18.15
CA LEU A 141 8.26 6.27 -16.96
C LEU A 141 8.58 4.78 -16.73
N GLY A 142 9.55 4.22 -17.44
CA GLY A 142 10.00 2.85 -17.26
C GLY A 142 9.10 1.78 -17.87
N GLN A 143 8.28 2.15 -18.88
CA GLN A 143 7.32 1.24 -19.52
C GLN A 143 7.84 0.55 -20.78
N GLY A 144 9.06 0.81 -21.22
CA GLY A 144 9.63 0.26 -22.44
C GLY A 144 10.62 -0.88 -22.21
N ARG A 145 10.83 -1.70 -23.28
CA ARG A 145 11.93 -2.69 -23.31
C ARG A 145 13.31 -2.04 -23.24
N ALA A 146 13.44 -0.80 -23.72
CA ALA A 146 14.67 -0.04 -23.74
C ALA A 146 15.16 0.35 -22.34
N ALA A 147 14.24 0.54 -21.38
CA ALA A 147 14.61 0.80 -19.99
C ALA A 147 15.40 -0.35 -19.32
N ALA A 148 15.39 -1.55 -19.93
CA ALA A 148 16.14 -2.71 -19.45
C ALA A 148 17.57 -2.81 -20.02
N ALA A 149 17.90 -2.05 -21.04
CA ALA A 149 19.20 -2.05 -21.73
C ALA A 149 20.09 -0.87 -21.25
N ALA A 150 20.04 -0.57 -19.98
CA ALA A 150 20.82 0.52 -19.42
C ALA A 150 22.31 0.14 -19.27
N SER A 151 23.15 1.14 -19.47
CA SER A 151 24.60 1.15 -19.24
C SER A 151 25.02 0.27 -18.03
N ASP A 152 26.20 -0.33 -18.11
CA ASP A 152 26.86 -1.05 -17.02
C ASP A 152 27.17 -0.14 -15.80
N GLU A 153 26.97 1.16 -15.93
CA GLU A 153 27.12 2.11 -14.85
C GLU A 153 25.93 2.10 -13.90
N LEU A 154 26.23 2.00 -12.62
CA LEU A 154 25.22 2.05 -11.58
C LEU A 154 24.69 3.48 -11.43
N PRO A 155 23.37 3.71 -11.47
CA PRO A 155 22.80 5.03 -11.26
C PRO A 155 22.90 5.43 -9.78
N ASP A 156 22.92 6.75 -9.52
CA ASP A 156 22.88 7.28 -8.15
C ASP A 156 21.59 6.89 -7.43
N PHE A 157 20.47 6.83 -8.18
CA PHE A 157 19.15 6.51 -7.64
C PHE A 157 18.37 5.51 -8.49
N VAL A 158 17.58 4.70 -7.83
CA VAL A 158 16.50 3.92 -8.44
C VAL A 158 15.17 4.56 -8.08
N PHE A 159 14.49 5.13 -9.08
CA PHE A 159 13.18 5.72 -8.91
C PHE A 159 12.10 4.66 -9.14
N TYR A 160 11.58 4.11 -8.04
CA TYR A 160 10.55 3.09 -8.11
C TYR A 160 9.16 3.72 -8.09
N THR A 161 8.42 3.61 -9.18
CA THR A 161 7.09 4.19 -9.35
C THR A 161 5.96 3.16 -9.24
N GLY A 162 6.27 1.88 -9.42
CA GLY A 162 5.27 0.82 -9.45
C GLY A 162 4.25 0.98 -10.60
N CYS A 163 3.08 0.35 -10.46
CA CYS A 163 2.05 0.36 -11.50
C CYS A 163 1.10 1.56 -11.42
N ASN A 164 0.94 2.17 -10.25
CA ASN A 164 -0.10 3.19 -10.03
C ASN A 164 0.27 4.58 -10.59
N VAL A 165 1.57 4.84 -10.78
CA VAL A 165 2.07 6.10 -11.33
C VAL A 165 1.47 6.44 -12.71
N LEU A 166 1.15 5.43 -13.49
CA LEU A 166 0.54 5.61 -14.81
C LEU A 166 -0.88 6.20 -14.78
N ARG A 167 -1.50 6.26 -13.59
CA ARG A 167 -2.78 6.96 -13.39
C ARG A 167 -2.59 8.46 -13.11
N THR A 168 -1.44 8.84 -12.56
CA THR A 168 -1.08 10.21 -12.20
C THR A 168 0.35 10.49 -12.66
N PRO A 169 0.65 10.39 -13.98
CA PRO A 169 2.00 10.42 -14.51
C PRO A 169 2.69 11.77 -14.28
N HIS A 170 1.93 12.86 -14.18
CA HIS A 170 2.45 14.21 -14.00
C HIS A 170 3.33 14.36 -12.74
N ILE A 171 3.01 13.65 -11.66
CA ILE A 171 3.81 13.69 -10.42
C ILE A 171 5.20 13.07 -10.64
N ALA A 172 5.23 11.90 -11.29
CA ALA A 172 6.50 11.24 -11.58
C ALA A 172 7.31 12.02 -12.61
N LEU A 173 6.69 12.55 -13.66
CA LEU A 173 7.35 13.37 -14.69
C LEU A 173 7.98 14.61 -14.05
N LEU A 174 7.28 15.31 -13.16
CA LEU A 174 7.83 16.44 -12.43
C LEU A 174 9.06 16.05 -11.59
N ALA A 175 9.01 14.90 -10.92
CA ALA A 175 10.16 14.40 -10.15
C ALA A 175 11.34 14.07 -11.06
N LEU A 176 11.10 13.48 -12.24
CA LEU A 176 12.14 13.22 -13.24
C LEU A 176 12.72 14.52 -13.79
N ASP A 177 11.90 15.53 -14.07
CA ASP A 177 12.36 16.84 -14.51
C ASP A 177 13.27 17.53 -13.49
N ILE A 178 12.97 17.36 -12.20
CA ILE A 178 13.81 17.88 -11.12
C ILE A 178 15.16 17.13 -11.09
N MET A 179 15.15 15.80 -11.19
CA MET A 179 16.39 15.01 -11.21
C MET A 179 17.26 15.36 -12.42
N ASP A 180 16.66 15.50 -13.61
CA ASP A 180 17.34 15.91 -14.84
C ASP A 180 18.01 17.29 -14.67
N ARG A 181 17.32 18.26 -14.07
CA ARG A 181 17.86 19.62 -13.81
C ARG A 181 18.96 19.67 -12.77
N LEU A 182 19.01 18.70 -11.88
CA LEU A 182 20.04 18.55 -10.85
C LEU A 182 21.20 17.66 -11.30
N ASP A 183 21.17 17.20 -12.57
CA ASP A 183 22.16 16.29 -13.15
C ASP A 183 22.33 15.00 -12.31
N ILE A 184 21.23 14.49 -11.78
CA ILE A 184 21.20 13.27 -10.98
C ILE A 184 21.00 12.08 -11.91
N SER A 185 21.89 11.10 -11.84
CA SER A 185 21.78 9.84 -12.56
C SER A 185 20.72 8.94 -11.90
N TYR A 186 19.71 8.49 -12.68
CA TYR A 186 18.64 7.64 -12.13
C TYR A 186 18.21 6.54 -13.11
N ARG A 187 17.60 5.50 -12.54
CA ARG A 187 16.88 4.45 -13.29
C ARG A 187 15.45 4.35 -12.81
N VAL A 188 14.50 4.37 -13.73
CA VAL A 188 13.07 4.24 -13.41
C VAL A 188 12.64 2.77 -13.46
N LEU A 189 12.01 2.30 -12.38
CA LEU A 189 11.34 0.99 -12.32
C LEU A 189 9.84 1.20 -12.16
N GLY A 190 9.12 1.10 -13.27
CA GLY A 190 7.70 1.41 -13.35
C GLY A 190 6.85 0.34 -14.01
N GLY A 191 5.53 0.53 -13.94
CA GLY A 191 4.54 -0.30 -14.59
C GLY A 191 4.18 -1.62 -13.91
N PRO A 192 3.32 -2.41 -14.58
CA PRO A 192 2.83 -3.67 -14.04
C PRO A 192 3.93 -4.70 -13.79
N SER A 193 5.02 -4.69 -14.58
CA SER A 193 6.17 -5.58 -14.42
C SER A 193 6.94 -5.34 -13.12
N HIS A 194 6.86 -4.13 -12.57
CA HIS A 194 7.49 -3.74 -11.31
C HIS A 194 6.44 -3.50 -10.20
N CYS A 195 5.34 -4.25 -10.22
CA CYS A 195 4.29 -4.14 -9.22
C CYS A 195 4.76 -4.63 -7.85
N CYS A 196 4.47 -3.88 -6.78
CA CYS A 196 4.76 -4.27 -5.39
C CYS A 196 3.97 -5.50 -4.91
N GLY A 197 3.03 -6.02 -5.69
CA GLY A 197 2.25 -7.21 -5.38
C GLY A 197 1.16 -7.03 -4.29
N VAL A 198 0.94 -5.84 -3.76
CA VAL A 198 -0.02 -5.58 -2.67
C VAL A 198 -1.40 -6.17 -2.95
N ARG A 199 -1.91 -6.07 -4.19
CA ARG A 199 -3.22 -6.65 -4.54
C ARG A 199 -3.21 -8.18 -4.56
N GLN A 200 -2.12 -8.80 -4.95
CA GLN A 200 -1.96 -10.26 -4.92
C GLN A 200 -1.80 -10.75 -3.48
N LEU A 201 -0.97 -10.06 -2.69
CA LEU A 201 -0.67 -10.42 -1.30
C LEU A 201 -1.88 -10.34 -0.38
N ARG A 202 -2.76 -9.36 -0.58
CA ARG A 202 -4.00 -9.23 0.21
C ARG A 202 -4.93 -10.44 0.13
N ARG A 203 -4.75 -11.31 -0.87
CA ARG A 203 -5.59 -12.47 -1.13
C ARG A 203 -4.87 -13.81 -0.95
N ARG A 204 -3.60 -13.78 -0.47
CA ARG A 204 -2.85 -15.00 -0.13
C ARG A 204 -2.79 -15.20 1.39
N PRO A 205 -2.82 -16.45 1.88
CA PRO A 205 -2.51 -16.74 3.27
C PRO A 205 -1.10 -16.28 3.60
N ARG A 206 -0.86 -16.03 4.89
CA ARG A 206 0.45 -15.59 5.38
C ARG A 206 1.57 -16.58 5.02
N ASP A 207 1.31 -17.88 5.18
CA ASP A 207 2.28 -18.97 5.03
C ASP A 207 2.74 -19.22 3.58
N GLU A 208 1.96 -18.74 2.59
CA GLU A 208 2.23 -18.95 1.18
C GLU A 208 2.62 -17.68 0.43
N ARG A 209 2.85 -16.59 1.13
CA ARG A 209 3.41 -15.39 0.51
C ARG A 209 4.84 -15.72 0.12
N PRO A 210 5.19 -15.70 -1.17
CA PRO A 210 6.60 -15.76 -1.52
C PRO A 210 7.22 -14.56 -0.80
N HIS A 211 8.13 -14.84 0.13
CA HIS A 211 9.04 -13.82 0.61
C HIS A 211 9.48 -13.06 -0.62
N GLY A 212 9.42 -11.74 -0.63
CA GLY A 212 9.53 -10.84 -1.78
C GLY A 212 10.64 -11.05 -2.81
N ARG A 213 11.20 -12.27 -2.88
CA ARG A 213 12.28 -12.69 -3.76
C ARG A 213 11.88 -12.95 -5.22
N GLN A 214 10.60 -13.03 -5.55
CA GLN A 214 10.24 -13.44 -6.93
C GLN A 214 9.92 -12.29 -7.89
N HIS A 215 9.71 -11.06 -7.40
CA HIS A 215 9.57 -9.90 -8.28
C HIS A 215 10.73 -8.91 -8.21
N HIS A 216 11.58 -9.04 -7.21
CA HIS A 216 12.90 -8.43 -7.21
C HIS A 216 13.93 -9.49 -7.70
N ARG A 217 14.04 -9.68 -9.00
CA ARG A 217 15.35 -9.90 -9.57
C ARG A 217 16.10 -8.58 -9.39
N SER A 218 16.40 -8.28 -8.14
CA SER A 218 17.46 -7.36 -7.82
C SER A 218 18.70 -7.95 -8.47
N PRO A 219 19.37 -7.27 -9.38
CA PRO A 219 20.72 -7.67 -9.74
C PRO A 219 21.48 -7.75 -8.41
N ARG A 220 22.27 -8.81 -8.20
CA ARG A 220 23.11 -9.01 -7.01
C ARG A 220 24.09 -7.85 -6.70
N ALA A 221 24.08 -6.80 -7.53
CA ALA A 221 24.87 -5.57 -7.44
C ALA A 221 24.23 -4.45 -6.60
N LEU A 222 23.06 -4.67 -5.97
CA LEU A 222 22.39 -3.63 -5.15
C LEU A 222 22.79 -3.69 -3.66
N GLU A 223 23.69 -4.59 -3.26
CA GLU A 223 24.08 -4.75 -1.85
C GLU A 223 24.98 -3.63 -1.30
N ASP A 224 25.56 -2.78 -2.16
CA ASP A 224 26.42 -1.68 -1.71
C ASP A 224 25.93 -0.33 -2.27
N ARG A 225 25.30 0.48 -1.40
CA ARG A 225 25.11 1.94 -1.49
C ARG A 225 24.01 2.52 -2.36
N GLN A 226 22.92 1.87 -2.64
CA GLN A 226 21.82 2.55 -3.37
C GLN A 226 20.74 3.08 -2.43
N ARG A 227 20.53 4.40 -2.45
CA ARG A 227 19.38 5.06 -1.84
C ARG A 227 18.20 4.89 -2.77
N ALA A 228 17.26 4.00 -2.43
CA ALA A 228 16.00 3.90 -3.15
C ALA A 228 15.08 5.09 -2.78
N VAL A 229 14.68 5.88 -3.78
CA VAL A 229 13.64 6.89 -3.60
C VAL A 229 12.30 6.22 -3.91
N LEU A 230 11.48 6.03 -2.90
CA LEU A 230 10.14 5.46 -3.02
C LEU A 230 9.11 6.59 -3.22
N VAL A 231 8.15 6.37 -4.12
CA VAL A 231 7.06 7.33 -4.35
C VAL A 231 6.12 7.40 -3.13
N PRO A 232 5.52 8.56 -2.84
CA PRO A 232 4.79 8.90 -1.61
C PRO A 232 3.73 7.90 -1.13
N GLU A 233 3.17 7.08 -2.00
CA GLU A 233 2.16 6.08 -1.59
C GLU A 233 2.72 4.96 -0.70
N LEU A 234 4.00 4.60 -0.86
CA LEU A 234 4.68 3.68 0.05
C LEU A 234 5.28 4.43 1.25
N LEU A 235 5.75 5.66 1.05
CA LEU A 235 6.24 6.55 2.11
C LEU A 235 5.13 6.90 3.13
N CYS A 236 3.89 7.05 2.71
CA CYS A 236 2.76 7.24 3.64
C CYS A 236 2.52 6.04 4.56
N ALA A 237 2.98 4.84 4.18
CA ALA A 237 2.86 3.66 5.03
C ALA A 237 4.08 3.46 5.96
N ILE A 238 5.25 3.96 5.57
CA ILE A 238 6.52 3.70 6.27
C ILE A 238 6.98 4.89 7.13
N HIS A 239 6.85 6.13 6.65
CA HIS A 239 7.44 7.32 7.29
C HIS A 239 6.59 8.04 8.34
N ARG A 240 5.37 7.59 8.65
CA ARG A 240 4.60 8.21 9.75
C ARG A 240 4.77 7.53 11.10
N ASP A 241 5.51 6.44 11.16
CA ASP A 241 5.80 5.78 12.43
C ASP A 241 7.04 6.39 13.12
N ASP A 242 7.95 7.07 12.38
CA ASP A 242 9.17 7.65 12.95
C ASP A 242 9.00 9.09 13.49
N ALA A 243 7.85 9.73 13.28
CA ALA A 243 7.58 11.10 13.74
C ALA A 243 6.90 11.17 15.12
N ALA A 244 6.68 10.03 15.78
CA ALA A 244 6.07 9.96 17.10
C ALA A 244 7.11 9.88 18.26
N ASP A 245 8.40 9.81 17.95
CA ASP A 245 9.49 9.71 18.93
C ASP A 245 10.44 10.94 18.95
N ALA A 246 9.93 12.14 18.60
CA ALA A 246 10.67 13.38 18.77
C ALA A 246 9.81 14.46 19.47
#